data_913930984309e6efbfd56c1ca2cd5ced
#
_entry.id   913930984309e6efbfd56c1ca2cd5ced
#
_cell.length_a   1.000
_cell.length_b   1.000
_cell.length_c   1.000
_cell.angle_alpha   90.00
_cell.angle_beta   90.00
_cell.angle_gamma   90.00
#
_symmetry.space_group_name_H-M   'P 1'
#
loop_
_entity.id
_entity.type
_entity.pdbx_description
1 polymer ?
#
loop_
_entity_poly.entity_id
_entity_poly.type
_entity_poly.pdbx_seq_one_letter_code
_entity_poly.pdbx_strand_id
1 'polypeptide(L)'
;MRTLLLPLLCVAFATAHAEPIGEVDTVFKLIGPDHKIVVDAYDDPRVNGVACYVSRAKTGGIKGALGVAEDKAEASIACRQVGPISFSKPLPKQEEVFNERISLVFKKLRIVRMVDAKRNALVYLTYSDRVIEGSPQNAVTAVAVDRGTPIPLR
;
A
#
# COMPACT_ATOMS: atom_id res chain seq x y z
N MET A 1 15.05 -39.48 32.88
CA MET A 1 14.82 -38.90 31.53
C MET A 1 14.08 -37.58 31.69
N ARG A 2 14.76 -36.44 31.51
CA ARG A 2 14.15 -35.08 31.60
C ARG A 2 13.91 -34.63 30.17
N THR A 3 12.64 -34.59 29.78
CA THR A 3 12.19 -34.09 28.47
C THR A 3 12.28 -32.57 28.47
N LEU A 4 13.23 -31.99 27.73
CA LEU A 4 13.30 -30.55 27.46
C LEU A 4 12.21 -30.21 26.41
N LEU A 5 11.14 -29.55 26.86
CA LEU A 5 10.21 -28.87 25.94
C LEU A 5 10.84 -27.57 25.50
N LEU A 6 11.25 -27.50 24.22
CA LEU A 6 11.66 -26.27 23.58
C LEU A 6 10.39 -25.44 23.23
N PRO A 7 10.26 -24.19 23.67
CA PRO A 7 9.14 -23.36 23.23
C PRO A 7 9.35 -22.95 21.78
N LEU A 8 8.41 -23.33 20.93
CA LEU A 8 8.33 -22.88 19.54
C LEU A 8 7.96 -21.40 19.50
N LEU A 9 8.95 -20.54 19.26
CA LEU A 9 8.76 -19.09 19.13
C LEU A 9 8.12 -18.81 17.76
N CYS A 10 6.78 -18.66 17.72
CA CYS A 10 6.08 -18.19 16.53
C CYS A 10 6.42 -16.72 16.29
N VAL A 11 7.32 -16.45 15.34
CA VAL A 11 7.55 -15.09 14.83
C VAL A 11 6.37 -14.73 13.92
N ALA A 12 5.45 -13.91 14.43
CA ALA A 12 4.38 -13.32 13.63
C ALA A 12 5.02 -12.29 12.68
N PHE A 13 5.06 -12.60 11.40
CA PHE A 13 5.34 -11.61 10.36
C PHE A 13 4.09 -10.74 10.21
N ALA A 14 4.18 -9.45 10.60
CA ALA A 14 3.18 -8.47 10.28
C ALA A 14 3.20 -8.25 8.75
N THR A 15 2.24 -8.84 8.07
CA THR A 15 1.95 -8.51 6.66
C THR A 15 1.16 -7.21 6.66
N ALA A 16 1.62 -6.20 5.90
CA ALA A 16 0.84 -5.00 5.69
C ALA A 16 -0.42 -5.37 4.90
N HIS A 17 -1.58 -5.23 5.54
CA HIS A 17 -2.87 -5.46 4.94
C HIS A 17 -3.52 -4.13 4.57
N ALA A 18 -4.24 -4.10 3.43
CA ALA A 18 -5.14 -3.02 3.10
C ALA A 18 -6.32 -3.02 4.08
N GLU A 19 -6.61 -1.87 4.68
CA GLU A 19 -7.79 -1.67 5.51
C GLU A 19 -8.78 -0.80 4.75
N PRO A 20 -10.00 -1.31 4.41
CA PRO A 20 -11.01 -0.53 3.72
C PRO A 20 -11.48 0.64 4.60
N ILE A 21 -11.36 1.87 4.11
CA ILE A 21 -11.86 3.07 4.78
C ILE A 21 -13.26 3.41 4.30
N GLY A 22 -13.53 3.24 3.00
CA GLY A 22 -14.84 3.50 2.42
C GLY A 22 -14.84 3.45 0.91
N GLU A 23 -16.05 3.61 0.36
CA GLU A 23 -16.26 3.60 -1.07
C GLU A 23 -17.38 4.56 -1.47
N VAL A 24 -17.37 5.01 -2.73
CA VAL A 24 -18.39 5.87 -3.33
C VAL A 24 -18.77 5.29 -4.68
N ASP A 25 -20.06 5.00 -4.86
CA ASP A 25 -20.61 4.59 -6.15
C ASP A 25 -20.58 5.76 -7.13
N THR A 26 -20.13 5.51 -8.35
CA THR A 26 -19.97 6.55 -9.38
C THR A 26 -20.89 6.39 -10.56
N VAL A 27 -21.24 5.17 -10.93
CA VAL A 27 -22.15 4.88 -12.05
C VAL A 27 -23.03 3.69 -11.69
N PHE A 28 -24.35 3.91 -11.67
CA PHE A 28 -25.34 2.85 -11.46
C PHE A 28 -25.33 1.83 -12.60
N LYS A 29 -25.42 0.56 -12.28
CA LYS A 29 -25.53 -0.57 -13.20
C LYS A 29 -26.83 -1.33 -12.96
N LEU A 30 -27.57 -1.58 -14.04
CA LEU A 30 -28.83 -2.38 -13.98
C LEU A 30 -28.58 -3.82 -13.58
N ILE A 31 -27.42 -4.38 -13.88
CA ILE A 31 -27.03 -5.75 -13.58
C ILE A 31 -25.61 -5.80 -13.08
N GLY A 32 -25.40 -6.38 -11.90
CA GLY A 32 -24.13 -6.45 -11.19
C GLY A 32 -23.85 -5.22 -10.31
N PRO A 33 -22.74 -5.21 -9.61
CA PRO A 33 -22.36 -4.08 -8.73
C PRO A 33 -22.07 -2.81 -9.53
N ASP A 34 -22.28 -1.66 -8.91
CA ASP A 34 -21.99 -0.34 -9.49
C ASP A 34 -20.48 -0.10 -9.71
N HIS A 35 -20.14 0.82 -10.61
CA HIS A 35 -18.79 1.38 -10.64
C HIS A 35 -18.57 2.22 -9.41
N LYS A 36 -17.41 2.10 -8.77
CA LYS A 36 -17.12 2.82 -7.55
C LYS A 36 -15.66 3.25 -7.43
N ILE A 37 -15.43 4.21 -6.57
CA ILE A 37 -14.11 4.55 -6.06
C ILE A 37 -14.00 3.97 -4.65
N VAL A 38 -12.94 3.23 -4.38
CA VAL A 38 -12.61 2.71 -3.05
C VAL A 38 -11.42 3.46 -2.49
N VAL A 39 -11.40 3.60 -1.17
CA VAL A 39 -10.27 4.15 -0.41
C VAL A 39 -9.83 3.11 0.60
N ASP A 40 -8.58 2.71 0.51
CA ASP A 40 -7.95 1.77 1.43
C ASP A 40 -6.80 2.47 2.18
N ALA A 41 -6.58 2.11 3.45
CA ALA A 41 -5.43 2.54 4.22
C ALA A 41 -4.37 1.43 4.30
N TYR A 42 -3.12 1.84 4.35
CA TYR A 42 -1.95 0.97 4.48
C TYR A 42 -0.99 1.55 5.51
N ASP A 43 -0.64 0.77 6.51
CA ASP A 43 0.41 1.11 7.47
C ASP A 43 1.77 0.66 6.96
N ASP A 44 2.79 1.49 7.17
CA ASP A 44 4.17 1.09 6.84
C ASP A 44 4.64 0.03 7.87
N PRO A 45 5.07 -1.17 7.43
CA PRO A 45 5.43 -2.25 8.35
C PRO A 45 6.70 -1.98 9.17
N ARG A 46 7.46 -0.92 8.86
CA ARG A 46 8.72 -0.56 9.55
C ARG A 46 8.70 0.82 10.17
N VAL A 47 7.70 1.63 9.85
CA VAL A 47 7.58 3.00 10.33
C VAL A 47 6.25 3.15 11.05
N ASN A 48 6.29 3.19 12.35
CA ASN A 48 5.09 3.49 13.14
C ASN A 48 4.70 4.95 12.96
N GLY A 49 3.40 5.24 13.09
CA GLY A 49 2.87 6.60 13.05
C GLY A 49 2.75 7.19 11.64
N VAL A 50 2.85 6.38 10.61
CA VAL A 50 2.59 6.77 9.21
C VAL A 50 1.55 5.85 8.60
N ALA A 51 0.49 6.42 8.04
CA ALA A 51 -0.51 5.72 7.25
C ALA A 51 -0.59 6.32 5.85
N CYS A 52 -0.77 5.46 4.85
CA CYS A 52 -0.97 5.83 3.45
C CYS A 52 -2.39 5.50 3.03
N TYR A 53 -3.11 6.46 2.48
CA TYR A 53 -4.45 6.28 1.93
C TYR A 53 -4.35 6.22 0.41
N VAL A 54 -4.91 5.17 -0.17
CA VAL A 54 -4.89 4.94 -1.62
C VAL A 54 -6.32 4.91 -2.12
N SER A 55 -6.64 5.76 -3.10
CA SER A 55 -7.90 5.71 -3.82
C SER A 55 -7.72 5.09 -5.20
N ARG A 56 -8.66 4.25 -5.60
CA ARG A 56 -8.68 3.59 -6.92
C ARG A 56 -10.11 3.35 -7.40
N ALA A 57 -10.30 3.38 -8.72
CA ALA A 57 -11.56 3.02 -9.34
C ALA A 57 -11.70 1.50 -9.41
N LYS A 58 -12.89 1.00 -9.08
CA LYS A 58 -13.32 -0.40 -9.31
C LYS A 58 -14.43 -0.45 -10.35
N THR A 59 -14.23 -1.27 -11.36
CA THR A 59 -15.24 -1.50 -12.41
C THR A 59 -16.33 -2.45 -11.88
N GLY A 60 -17.57 -2.00 -11.96
CA GLY A 60 -18.76 -2.79 -11.63
C GLY A 60 -19.33 -3.55 -12.83
N GLY A 61 -20.58 -4.05 -12.68
CA GLY A 61 -21.28 -4.87 -13.65
C GLY A 61 -20.83 -6.34 -13.61
N ILE A 62 -21.35 -7.15 -14.54
CA ILE A 62 -21.06 -8.59 -14.58
C ILE A 62 -19.57 -8.87 -14.75
N LYS A 63 -18.89 -8.12 -15.60
CA LYS A 63 -17.45 -8.26 -15.82
C LYS A 63 -16.63 -7.92 -14.56
N GLY A 64 -17.05 -6.90 -13.81
CA GLY A 64 -16.43 -6.54 -12.53
C GLY A 64 -16.65 -7.62 -11.46
N ALA A 65 -17.87 -8.15 -11.36
CA ALA A 65 -18.20 -9.22 -10.43
C ALA A 65 -17.43 -10.52 -10.71
N LEU A 66 -17.15 -10.83 -11.98
CA LEU A 66 -16.34 -11.98 -12.39
C LEU A 66 -14.82 -11.71 -12.30
N GLY A 67 -14.41 -10.49 -11.93
CA GLY A 67 -12.99 -10.10 -11.87
C GLY A 67 -12.26 -10.05 -13.21
N VAL A 68 -13.00 -10.09 -14.33
CA VAL A 68 -12.45 -10.02 -15.70
C VAL A 68 -12.50 -8.60 -16.29
N ALA A 69 -13.08 -7.64 -15.56
CA ALA A 69 -13.03 -6.24 -15.96
C ALA A 69 -11.62 -5.70 -15.79
N GLU A 70 -11.19 -4.94 -16.77
CA GLU A 70 -9.93 -4.21 -16.69
C GLU A 70 -10.15 -2.92 -15.88
N ASP A 71 -9.87 -2.95 -14.58
CA ASP A 71 -9.83 -1.72 -13.78
C ASP A 71 -8.70 -0.82 -14.30
N LYS A 72 -9.01 0.48 -14.39
CA LYS A 72 -7.96 1.46 -14.70
C LYS A 72 -6.88 1.36 -13.64
N ALA A 73 -5.64 1.23 -14.08
CA ALA A 73 -4.47 1.07 -13.20
C ALA A 73 -4.09 2.37 -12.46
N GLU A 74 -4.98 3.36 -12.47
CA GLU A 74 -4.78 4.65 -11.84
C GLU A 74 -5.09 4.56 -10.37
N ALA A 75 -4.09 4.83 -9.53
CA ALA A 75 -4.25 4.96 -8.10
C ALA A 75 -3.66 6.30 -7.65
N SER A 76 -4.32 6.97 -6.74
CA SER A 76 -3.80 8.15 -6.05
C SER A 76 -3.37 7.75 -4.64
N ILE A 77 -2.30 8.36 -4.13
CA ILE A 77 -1.78 8.09 -2.78
C ILE A 77 -1.59 9.37 -1.99
N ALA A 78 -1.94 9.31 -0.70
CA ALA A 78 -1.65 10.34 0.28
C ALA A 78 -1.17 9.69 1.58
N CYS A 79 0.11 9.84 1.91
CA CYS A 79 0.63 9.37 3.20
C CYS A 79 0.69 10.52 4.20
N ARG A 80 0.35 10.22 5.46
CA ARG A 80 0.30 11.22 6.55
C ARG A 80 0.89 10.64 7.82
N GLN A 81 1.45 11.53 8.61
CA GLN A 81 1.73 11.22 10.00
C GLN A 81 0.40 11.15 10.77
N VAL A 82 0.14 10.02 11.39
CA VAL A 82 -1.07 9.75 12.18
C VAL A 82 -0.75 9.49 13.66
N GLY A 83 0.53 9.52 14.01
CA GLY A 83 1.03 9.34 15.38
C GLY A 83 2.51 9.66 15.47
N PRO A 84 3.13 9.48 16.65
CA PRO A 84 4.57 9.63 16.80
C PRO A 84 5.33 8.69 15.86
N ILE A 85 6.25 9.24 15.06
CA ILE A 85 7.05 8.44 14.13
C ILE A 85 8.16 7.73 14.91
N SER A 86 8.24 6.41 14.71
CA SER A 86 9.33 5.58 15.20
C SER A 86 9.67 4.47 14.20
N PHE A 87 10.89 3.97 14.27
CA PHE A 87 11.42 2.99 13.31
C PHE A 87 11.70 1.67 14.04
N SER A 88 11.14 0.57 13.54
CA SER A 88 11.37 -0.76 14.12
C SER A 88 12.79 -1.28 13.83
N LYS A 89 13.36 -0.87 12.69
CA LYS A 89 14.71 -1.25 12.22
C LYS A 89 15.26 -0.15 11.30
N PRO A 90 16.59 -0.09 11.08
CA PRO A 90 17.18 0.75 10.04
C PRO A 90 16.55 0.45 8.67
N LEU A 91 16.19 1.50 7.95
CA LEU A 91 15.51 1.42 6.67
C LEU A 91 16.52 1.28 5.51
N PRO A 92 16.24 0.45 4.50
CA PRO A 92 16.94 0.55 3.24
C PRO A 92 16.55 1.85 2.53
N LYS A 93 17.44 2.36 1.68
CA LYS A 93 17.21 3.59 0.90
C LYS A 93 15.93 3.52 0.07
N GLN A 94 15.57 2.32 -0.39
CA GLN A 94 14.35 2.01 -1.13
C GLN A 94 13.85 0.61 -0.78
N GLU A 95 12.54 0.46 -0.60
CA GLU A 95 11.90 -0.82 -0.27
C GLU A 95 10.45 -0.83 -0.74
N GLU A 96 10.00 -1.94 -1.35
CA GLU A 96 8.59 -2.19 -1.55
C GLU A 96 7.97 -2.54 -0.18
N VAL A 97 7.05 -1.71 0.29
CA VAL A 97 6.43 -1.86 1.62
C VAL A 97 5.05 -2.50 1.55
N PHE A 98 4.44 -2.49 0.35
CA PHE A 98 3.15 -3.11 0.11
C PHE A 98 2.99 -3.52 -1.35
N ASN A 99 2.32 -4.66 -1.59
CA ASN A 99 1.80 -5.04 -2.89
C ASN A 99 0.48 -5.82 -2.75
N GLU A 100 -0.44 -5.58 -3.66
CA GLU A 100 -1.73 -6.25 -3.73
C GLU A 100 -2.08 -6.58 -5.18
N ARG A 101 -2.63 -7.77 -5.40
CA ARG A 101 -3.21 -8.13 -6.70
C ARG A 101 -4.55 -7.42 -6.86
N ILE A 102 -4.67 -6.54 -7.86
CA ILE A 102 -5.89 -5.76 -8.14
C ILE A 102 -6.72 -6.31 -9.31
N SER A 103 -6.24 -7.32 -10.02
CA SER A 103 -7.00 -8.02 -11.05
C SER A 103 -6.61 -9.49 -11.14
N LEU A 104 -7.50 -10.33 -11.72
CA LEU A 104 -7.20 -11.73 -12.02
C LEU A 104 -6.10 -11.88 -13.08
N VAL A 105 -5.91 -10.87 -13.94
CA VAL A 105 -4.99 -10.89 -15.06
C VAL A 105 -3.82 -9.94 -14.79
N PHE A 106 -2.92 -10.32 -13.88
CA PHE A 106 -1.54 -9.81 -13.75
C PHE A 106 -1.31 -8.37 -13.30
N LYS A 107 -2.31 -7.60 -12.86
CA LYS A 107 -2.08 -6.25 -12.32
C LYS A 107 -1.86 -6.31 -10.80
N LYS A 108 -0.74 -5.75 -10.35
CA LYS A 108 -0.45 -5.54 -8.92
C LYS A 108 -0.32 -4.06 -8.65
N LEU A 109 -0.98 -3.60 -7.60
CA LEU A 109 -0.70 -2.31 -6.99
C LEU A 109 0.52 -2.46 -6.10
N ARG A 110 1.50 -1.56 -6.23
CA ARG A 110 2.71 -1.54 -5.41
C ARG A 110 2.85 -0.19 -4.73
N ILE A 111 3.37 -0.22 -3.51
CA ILE A 111 3.81 0.98 -2.80
C ILE A 111 5.28 0.78 -2.44
N VAL A 112 6.11 1.69 -2.91
CA VAL A 112 7.55 1.72 -2.65
C VAL A 112 7.87 2.92 -1.77
N ARG A 113 8.50 2.68 -0.63
CA ARG A 113 9.08 3.72 0.23
C ARG A 113 10.51 4.00 -0.20
N MET A 114 10.84 5.28 -0.31
CA MET A 114 12.19 5.80 -0.50
C MET A 114 12.53 6.75 0.64
N VAL A 115 13.82 6.89 0.97
CA VAL A 115 14.26 7.79 2.02
C VAL A 115 15.04 8.96 1.40
N ASP A 116 14.51 10.18 1.58
CA ASP A 116 15.25 11.42 1.33
C ASP A 116 16.02 11.81 2.60
N ALA A 117 17.23 11.30 2.74
CA ALA A 117 18.05 11.55 3.92
C ALA A 117 18.41 13.04 4.07
N LYS A 118 18.55 13.79 2.98
CA LYS A 118 18.88 15.21 3.01
C LYS A 118 17.77 16.03 3.67
N ARG A 119 16.52 15.67 3.41
CA ARG A 119 15.34 16.37 3.94
C ARG A 119 14.73 15.70 5.16
N ASN A 120 15.28 14.55 5.58
CA ASN A 120 14.71 13.68 6.62
C ASN A 120 13.24 13.39 6.34
N ALA A 121 12.94 12.86 5.14
CA ALA A 121 11.59 12.59 4.70
C ALA A 121 11.44 11.18 4.12
N LEU A 122 10.26 10.62 4.33
CA LEU A 122 9.81 9.36 3.71
C LEU A 122 9.01 9.70 2.47
N VAL A 123 9.39 9.13 1.33
CA VAL A 123 8.71 9.32 0.04
C VAL A 123 8.06 8.01 -0.35
N TYR A 124 6.77 8.02 -0.65
CA TYR A 124 6.00 6.85 -1.06
C TYR A 124 5.52 7.03 -2.49
N LEU A 125 5.87 6.05 -3.32
CA LEU A 125 5.47 5.96 -4.72
C LEU A 125 4.49 4.79 -4.86
N THR A 126 3.30 5.05 -5.40
CA THR A 126 2.40 3.99 -5.84
C THR A 126 2.39 3.88 -7.35
N TYR A 127 2.35 2.65 -7.86
CA TYR A 127 2.19 2.35 -9.27
C TYR A 127 1.57 0.96 -9.44
N SER A 128 1.04 0.69 -10.64
CA SER A 128 0.52 -0.62 -11.00
C SER A 128 1.39 -1.26 -12.08
N ASP A 129 1.69 -2.56 -11.94
CA ASP A 129 2.37 -3.29 -13.01
C ASP A 129 1.51 -3.25 -14.29
N ARG A 130 2.14 -2.99 -15.43
CA ARG A 130 1.54 -3.13 -16.74
C ARG A 130 2.11 -4.36 -17.44
N VAL A 131 1.22 -5.12 -18.09
CA VAL A 131 1.61 -6.27 -18.93
C VAL A 131 1.87 -5.84 -20.37
N ILE A 132 1.51 -4.60 -20.74
CA ILE A 132 1.58 -4.05 -22.10
C ILE A 132 2.56 -2.88 -22.11
N GLU A 133 3.21 -2.62 -23.26
CA GLU A 133 4.18 -1.54 -23.46
C GLU A 133 3.70 -0.17 -22.94
N GLY A 134 4.61 0.58 -22.35
CA GLY A 134 4.42 1.93 -21.82
C GLY A 134 4.72 2.06 -20.34
N SER A 135 4.88 3.31 -19.89
CA SER A 135 5.11 3.62 -18.47
C SER A 135 3.86 3.39 -17.63
N PRO A 136 3.97 2.78 -16.44
CA PRO A 136 2.84 2.63 -15.55
C PRO A 136 2.35 3.99 -15.02
N GLN A 137 1.05 4.10 -14.81
CA GLN A 137 0.46 5.21 -14.04
C GLN A 137 1.02 5.17 -12.62
N ASN A 138 1.38 6.33 -12.11
CA ASN A 138 2.00 6.45 -10.79
C ASN A 138 1.57 7.72 -10.07
N ALA A 139 1.71 7.70 -8.74
CA ALA A 139 1.51 8.86 -7.90
C ALA A 139 2.52 8.83 -6.75
N VAL A 140 2.93 10.00 -6.28
CA VAL A 140 3.92 10.15 -5.22
C VAL A 140 3.41 11.07 -4.11
N THR A 141 3.79 10.75 -2.88
CA THR A 141 3.55 11.55 -1.70
C THR A 141 4.77 11.50 -0.78
N ALA A 142 4.89 12.45 0.16
CA ALA A 142 5.99 12.49 1.11
C ALA A 142 5.48 12.84 2.51
N VAL A 143 6.14 12.25 3.51
CA VAL A 143 5.93 12.53 4.94
C VAL A 143 7.24 13.07 5.48
N ALA A 144 7.24 14.31 5.94
CA ALA A 144 8.38 14.88 6.64
C ALA A 144 8.49 14.25 8.03
N VAL A 145 9.70 13.88 8.41
CA VAL A 145 10.01 13.39 9.76
C VAL A 145 10.74 14.50 10.52
N ASP A 146 10.35 14.71 11.77
CA ASP A 146 11.04 15.70 12.61
C ASP A 146 12.55 15.46 12.63
N ARG A 147 13.34 16.52 12.53
CA ARG A 147 14.81 16.41 12.50
C ARG A 147 15.40 15.91 13.82
N GLY A 148 14.67 16.03 14.92
CA GLY A 148 15.02 15.42 16.21
C GLY A 148 14.88 13.89 16.21
N THR A 149 14.23 13.32 15.18
CA THR A 149 14.10 11.88 14.96
C THR A 149 14.72 11.51 13.60
N PRO A 150 16.06 11.43 13.51
CA PRO A 150 16.73 11.10 12.24
C PRO A 150 16.29 9.73 11.73
N ILE A 151 16.02 9.63 10.44
CA ILE A 151 15.66 8.35 9.82
C ILE A 151 16.89 7.44 9.80
N PRO A 152 16.86 6.27 10.49
CA PRO A 152 18.01 5.35 10.51
C PRO A 152 18.11 4.64 9.15
N LEU A 153 19.26 4.74 8.48
CA LEU A 153 19.56 4.07 7.21
C LEU A 153 20.53 2.92 7.40
N ARG A 154 20.43 1.90 6.52
CA ARG A 154 21.36 0.79 6.37
C ARG A 154 21.86 0.69 4.94
#